data_fb00af1c75878ff5e23382c19c1c5c97
#
_entry.id   fb00af1c75878ff5e23382c19c1c5c97
#
_cell.length_a   1.000
_cell.length_b   1.000
_cell.length_c   1.000
_cell.angle_alpha   90.00
_cell.angle_beta   90.00
_cell.angle_gamma   90.00
#
_symmetry.space_group_name_H-M   'P 1'
#
loop_
_entity.id
_entity.type
_entity.pdbx_description
1 polymer ?
#
loop_
_entity_poly.entity_id
_entity_poly.type
_entity_poly.pdbx_seq_one_letter_code
_entity_poly.pdbx_strand_id
1 'polypeptide(L)'
;GYCLTATAKKNNLRLISVVMGAETSDKRSSDTTNLLNYGFNTYKSHVVLTSNDSLGIKRVENGVVEQVDLVLTSDYVKLLKQTDAKPNVSFNIKVNSLVAPLKKGDVVGEAEVVDENGNVVDTLSVTVKDDVSKANWWELFLKNLKHLTAGQILLK
;
A
#
# COMPACT_ATOMS: atom_id res chain seq x y z
N GLY A 1 10.84 -12.95 -40.25
CA GLY A 1 10.77 -11.55 -39.79
C GLY A 1 11.56 -11.34 -38.49
N TYR A 2 12.00 -10.12 -38.25
CA TYR A 2 12.76 -9.77 -37.07
C TYR A 2 11.81 -9.57 -35.88
N CYS A 3 12.18 -10.08 -34.68
CA CYS A 3 11.40 -9.98 -33.46
C CYS A 3 12.23 -9.33 -32.34
N LEU A 4 11.58 -8.60 -31.43
CA LEU A 4 12.21 -8.00 -30.25
C LEU A 4 11.20 -7.87 -29.14
N THR A 5 11.58 -8.31 -27.95
CA THR A 5 10.92 -7.94 -26.69
C THR A 5 11.85 -7.01 -25.92
N ALA A 6 11.36 -5.85 -25.54
CA ALA A 6 12.10 -4.85 -24.80
C ALA A 6 11.31 -4.33 -23.60
N THR A 7 12.02 -3.95 -22.55
CA THR A 7 11.42 -3.30 -21.37
C THR A 7 12.13 -1.99 -21.09
N ALA A 8 11.36 -0.97 -20.72
CA ALA A 8 11.88 0.31 -20.27
C ALA A 8 11.13 0.80 -19.03
N LYS A 9 11.81 1.55 -18.15
CA LYS A 9 11.23 2.15 -16.97
C LYS A 9 11.48 3.66 -16.96
N LYS A 10 10.42 4.45 -16.77
CA LYS A 10 10.49 5.91 -16.63
C LYS A 10 9.43 6.37 -15.61
N ASN A 11 9.80 7.26 -14.68
CA ASN A 11 8.88 7.84 -13.68
C ASN A 11 7.99 6.79 -12.99
N ASN A 12 8.61 5.73 -12.50
CA ASN A 12 7.97 4.59 -11.82
C ASN A 12 6.98 3.76 -12.68
N LEU A 13 6.85 4.05 -13.97
CA LEU A 13 6.11 3.25 -14.95
C LEU A 13 7.08 2.35 -15.70
N ARG A 14 6.83 1.04 -15.68
CA ARG A 14 7.56 0.06 -16.50
C ARG A 14 6.66 -0.41 -17.63
N LEU A 15 7.18 -0.35 -18.84
CA LEU A 15 6.52 -0.84 -20.05
C LEU A 15 7.29 -2.00 -20.64
N ILE A 16 6.58 -2.90 -21.28
CA ILE A 16 7.11 -4.01 -22.05
C ILE A 16 6.54 -3.87 -23.45
N SER A 17 7.39 -3.87 -24.46
CA SER A 17 7.02 -3.89 -25.87
C SER A 17 7.41 -5.22 -26.50
N VAL A 18 6.55 -5.73 -27.37
CA VAL A 18 6.79 -6.93 -28.16
C VAL A 18 6.54 -6.59 -29.63
N VAL A 19 7.57 -6.66 -30.44
CA VAL A 19 7.52 -6.48 -31.89
C VAL A 19 7.83 -7.81 -32.55
N MET A 20 6.99 -8.25 -33.45
CA MET A 20 7.15 -9.53 -34.16
C MET A 20 6.98 -9.33 -35.66
N GLY A 21 7.79 -10.05 -36.46
CA GLY A 21 7.62 -10.12 -37.90
C GLY A 21 8.04 -8.85 -38.65
N ALA A 22 8.89 -7.98 -38.08
CA ALA A 22 9.40 -6.80 -38.79
C ALA A 22 10.23 -7.19 -40.01
N GLU A 23 10.14 -6.39 -41.05
CA GLU A 23 10.79 -6.65 -42.33
C GLU A 23 12.31 -6.52 -42.22
N THR A 24 12.81 -5.57 -41.40
CA THR A 24 14.23 -5.30 -41.21
C THR A 24 14.55 -5.12 -39.70
N SER A 25 15.84 -5.23 -39.36
CA SER A 25 16.34 -4.95 -38.01
C SER A 25 16.08 -3.52 -37.56
N ASP A 26 16.25 -2.55 -38.50
CA ASP A 26 16.03 -1.14 -38.22
C ASP A 26 14.54 -0.83 -37.97
N LYS A 27 13.66 -1.43 -38.79
CA LYS A 27 12.21 -1.33 -38.60
C LYS A 27 11.78 -1.87 -37.23
N ARG A 28 12.28 -3.05 -36.85
CA ARG A 28 12.06 -3.64 -35.54
C ARG A 28 12.47 -2.70 -34.42
N SER A 29 13.64 -2.09 -34.50
CA SER A 29 14.17 -1.18 -33.47
C SER A 29 13.36 0.13 -33.38
N SER A 30 13.00 0.68 -34.54
CA SER A 30 12.17 1.87 -34.67
C SER A 30 10.77 1.63 -34.09
N ASP A 31 10.11 0.54 -34.45
CA ASP A 31 8.77 0.19 -33.95
C ASP A 31 8.78 -0.04 -32.46
N THR A 32 9.80 -0.70 -31.91
CA THR A 32 9.97 -0.88 -30.46
C THR A 32 10.09 0.46 -29.75
N THR A 33 10.90 1.38 -30.27
CA THR A 33 11.07 2.74 -29.70
C THR A 33 9.76 3.53 -29.76
N ASN A 34 9.04 3.46 -30.87
CA ASN A 34 7.77 4.15 -31.06
C ASN A 34 6.70 3.65 -30.10
N LEU A 35 6.60 2.33 -29.88
CA LEU A 35 5.67 1.73 -28.93
C LEU A 35 5.95 2.17 -27.48
N LEU A 36 7.22 2.15 -27.06
CA LEU A 36 7.61 2.60 -25.73
C LEU A 36 7.34 4.09 -25.52
N ASN A 37 7.67 4.93 -26.52
CA ASN A 37 7.39 6.35 -26.48
C ASN A 37 5.88 6.64 -26.43
N TYR A 38 5.09 5.93 -27.25
CA TYR A 38 3.62 6.02 -27.17
C TYR A 38 3.11 5.71 -25.77
N GLY A 39 3.59 4.63 -25.15
CA GLY A 39 3.17 4.24 -23.82
C GLY A 39 3.54 5.29 -22.77
N PHE A 40 4.77 5.81 -22.77
CA PHE A 40 5.21 6.84 -21.80
C PHE A 40 4.55 8.21 -22.03
N ASN A 41 4.20 8.53 -23.26
CA ASN A 41 3.49 9.78 -23.57
C ASN A 41 1.99 9.71 -23.27
N THR A 42 1.40 8.50 -23.30
CA THR A 42 -0.02 8.30 -23.09
C THR A 42 -0.34 8.02 -21.62
N TYR A 43 0.52 7.29 -20.91
CA TYR A 43 0.26 6.81 -19.56
C TYR A 43 1.25 7.33 -18.53
N LYS A 44 0.79 7.46 -17.30
CA LYS A 44 1.58 7.81 -16.10
C LYS A 44 1.24 6.87 -14.95
N SER A 45 2.25 6.58 -14.14
CA SER A 45 2.08 5.93 -12.84
C SER A 45 1.77 7.00 -11.78
N HIS A 46 0.66 6.86 -11.06
CA HIS A 46 0.28 7.75 -9.98
C HIS A 46 0.22 6.98 -8.66
N VAL A 47 1.07 7.37 -7.71
CA VAL A 47 1.03 6.83 -6.35
C VAL A 47 -0.14 7.49 -5.63
N VAL A 48 -1.13 6.70 -5.26
CA VAL A 48 -2.34 7.16 -4.55
C VAL A 48 -2.06 7.21 -3.05
N LEU A 49 -1.40 6.17 -2.53
CA LEU A 49 -1.03 6.05 -1.13
C LEU A 49 0.29 5.28 -1.02
N THR A 50 1.19 5.75 -0.16
CA THR A 50 2.46 5.04 0.07
C THR A 50 2.35 4.05 1.23
N SER A 51 3.21 3.05 1.24
CA SER A 51 3.32 2.07 2.34
C SER A 51 3.83 2.67 3.66
N ASN A 52 4.21 3.96 3.67
CA ASN A 52 4.60 4.69 4.88
C ASN A 52 3.50 5.59 5.44
N ASP A 53 2.44 5.83 4.65
CA ASP A 53 1.32 6.67 5.08
C ASP A 53 0.47 5.93 6.09
N SER A 54 0.15 6.61 7.21
CA SER A 54 -0.71 6.04 8.25
C SER A 54 -2.15 5.91 7.75
N LEU A 55 -2.71 4.72 7.88
CA LEU A 55 -4.12 4.42 7.65
C LEU A 55 -4.97 4.63 8.92
N GLY A 56 -4.33 4.96 10.03
CA GLY A 56 -4.93 5.15 11.34
C GLY A 56 -4.24 4.32 12.41
N ILE A 57 -4.68 4.55 13.65
CA ILE A 57 -4.10 3.92 14.84
C ILE A 57 -5.06 2.84 15.34
N LYS A 58 -4.51 1.67 15.70
CA LYS A 58 -5.27 0.56 16.28
C LYS A 58 -4.68 0.15 17.63
N ARG A 59 -5.55 -0.21 18.57
CA ARG A 59 -5.13 -0.75 19.87
C ARG A 59 -4.57 -2.17 19.70
N VAL A 60 -3.50 -2.46 20.47
CA VAL A 60 -2.86 -3.78 20.52
C VAL A 60 -3.02 -4.36 21.92
N GLU A 61 -3.54 -5.58 22.00
CA GLU A 61 -3.66 -6.33 23.25
C GLU A 61 -2.34 -7.01 23.59
N ASN A 62 -2.02 -7.09 24.88
CA ASN A 62 -0.83 -7.74 25.44
C ASN A 62 0.51 -7.20 24.89
N GLY A 63 0.52 -6.03 24.26
CA GLY A 63 1.73 -5.39 23.74
C GLY A 63 2.40 -4.48 24.77
N VAL A 64 3.71 -4.29 24.62
CA VAL A 64 4.49 -3.27 25.36
C VAL A 64 3.92 -1.88 25.07
N VAL A 65 3.56 -1.63 23.81
CA VAL A 65 2.82 -0.44 23.37
C VAL A 65 1.34 -0.73 23.26
N GLU A 66 0.50 0.27 23.54
CA GLU A 66 -0.97 0.12 23.51
C GLU A 66 -1.57 0.33 22.14
N GLN A 67 -0.87 1.05 21.28
CA GLN A 67 -1.35 1.47 19.98
C GLN A 67 -0.24 1.35 18.96
N VAL A 68 -0.61 1.07 17.72
CA VAL A 68 0.29 0.99 16.58
C VAL A 68 -0.36 1.63 15.37
N ASP A 69 0.45 2.28 14.54
CA ASP A 69 0.04 2.75 13.23
C ASP A 69 -0.16 1.58 12.26
N LEU A 70 -1.24 1.64 11.50
CA LEU A 70 -1.51 0.74 10.39
C LEU A 70 -1.03 1.38 9.10
N VAL A 71 -0.40 0.58 8.24
CA VAL A 71 0.10 1.01 6.93
C VAL A 71 -0.20 -0.07 5.89
N LEU A 72 -0.10 0.28 4.61
CA LEU A 72 -0.16 -0.72 3.53
C LEU A 72 1.12 -1.56 3.50
N THR A 73 1.02 -2.80 3.05
CA THR A 73 2.19 -3.67 2.82
C THR A 73 3.05 -3.19 1.64
N SER A 74 2.46 -2.46 0.70
CA SER A 74 3.13 -1.87 -0.47
C SER A 74 2.40 -0.61 -0.93
N ASP A 75 3.09 0.22 -1.70
CA ASP A 75 2.49 1.43 -2.28
C ASP A 75 1.30 1.08 -3.19
N TYR A 76 0.21 1.82 -3.06
CA TYR A 76 -0.92 1.72 -3.95
C TYR A 76 -0.76 2.66 -5.13
N VAL A 77 -0.62 2.07 -6.32
CA VAL A 77 -0.30 2.79 -7.55
C VAL A 77 -1.38 2.54 -8.59
N LYS A 78 -1.87 3.61 -9.21
CA LYS A 78 -2.82 3.55 -10.33
C LYS A 78 -2.15 3.96 -11.63
N LEU A 79 -2.44 3.20 -12.69
CA LEU A 79 -2.11 3.59 -14.06
C LEU A 79 -3.18 4.54 -14.58
N LEU A 80 -2.78 5.74 -14.99
CA LEU A 80 -3.65 6.78 -15.52
C LEU A 80 -3.18 7.20 -16.91
N LYS A 81 -4.07 7.71 -17.75
CA LYS A 81 -3.65 8.48 -18.91
C LYS A 81 -3.09 9.83 -18.46
N GLN A 82 -2.23 10.43 -19.26
CA GLN A 82 -1.65 11.75 -18.97
C GLN A 82 -2.72 12.83 -18.75
N THR A 83 -3.84 12.70 -19.46
CA THR A 83 -5.00 13.62 -19.41
C THR A 83 -5.94 13.38 -18.22
N ASP A 84 -5.86 12.21 -17.58
CA ASP A 84 -6.79 11.85 -16.52
C ASP A 84 -6.51 12.65 -15.24
N ALA A 85 -7.59 13.04 -14.57
CA ALA A 85 -7.53 13.59 -13.23
C ALA A 85 -7.02 12.54 -12.23
N LYS A 86 -6.55 13.01 -11.08
CA LYS A 86 -6.21 12.10 -9.97
C LYS A 86 -7.46 11.34 -9.52
N PRO A 87 -7.36 10.04 -9.24
CA PRO A 87 -8.51 9.28 -8.76
C PRO A 87 -8.88 9.78 -7.35
N ASN A 88 -10.16 10.07 -7.16
CA ASN A 88 -10.72 10.34 -5.85
C ASN A 88 -11.21 9.00 -5.28
N VAL A 89 -10.46 8.45 -4.33
CA VAL A 89 -10.77 7.18 -3.68
C VAL A 89 -10.69 7.34 -2.17
N SER A 90 -11.48 6.56 -1.47
CA SER A 90 -11.44 6.42 -0.01
C SER A 90 -11.00 5.00 0.37
N PHE A 91 -10.53 4.84 1.61
CA PHE A 91 -10.07 3.57 2.13
C PHE A 91 -10.96 3.14 3.29
N ASN A 92 -11.58 1.97 3.17
CA ASN A 92 -12.36 1.35 4.23
C ASN A 92 -11.51 0.25 4.88
N ILE A 93 -11.03 0.48 6.11
CA ILE A 93 -10.03 -0.37 6.77
C ILE A 93 -10.74 -1.40 7.63
N LYS A 94 -10.51 -2.67 7.32
CA LYS A 94 -11.03 -3.84 8.04
C LYS A 94 -9.88 -4.58 8.71
N VAL A 95 -9.71 -4.35 10.00
CA VAL A 95 -8.65 -4.98 10.79
C VAL A 95 -9.26 -5.62 12.03
N ASN A 96 -8.94 -6.88 12.27
CA ASN A 96 -9.33 -7.64 13.45
C ASN A 96 -8.67 -7.08 14.72
N SER A 97 -8.99 -7.65 15.90
CA SER A 97 -8.25 -7.34 17.13
C SER A 97 -6.78 -7.72 16.96
N LEU A 98 -5.91 -6.80 17.35
CA LEU A 98 -4.46 -7.00 17.29
C LEU A 98 -3.95 -7.51 18.62
N VAL A 99 -3.26 -8.63 18.62
CA VAL A 99 -2.66 -9.25 19.80
C VAL A 99 -1.16 -9.39 19.58
N ALA A 100 -0.36 -8.83 20.50
CA ALA A 100 1.09 -8.96 20.44
C ALA A 100 1.57 -10.41 20.74
N PRO A 101 2.69 -10.88 20.15
CA PRO A 101 3.64 -10.08 19.35
C PRO A 101 3.19 -9.90 17.91
N LEU A 102 3.52 -8.76 17.30
CA LEU A 102 3.28 -8.44 15.89
C LEU A 102 4.58 -7.97 15.26
N LYS A 103 4.83 -8.35 14.02
CA LYS A 103 5.99 -7.91 13.25
C LYS A 103 5.56 -7.03 12.08
N LYS A 104 6.37 -6.05 11.78
CA LYS A 104 6.24 -5.28 10.55
C LYS A 104 6.23 -6.23 9.35
N GLY A 105 5.21 -6.09 8.49
CA GLY A 105 4.99 -6.98 7.33
C GLY A 105 3.97 -8.10 7.58
N ASP A 106 3.63 -8.43 8.83
CA ASP A 106 2.53 -9.36 9.12
C ASP A 106 1.21 -8.73 8.66
N VAL A 107 0.46 -9.46 7.84
CA VAL A 107 -0.86 -9.00 7.39
C VAL A 107 -1.84 -9.09 8.55
N VAL A 108 -2.36 -7.94 8.97
CA VAL A 108 -3.29 -7.83 10.12
C VAL A 108 -4.71 -7.49 9.68
N GLY A 109 -4.92 -7.21 8.42
CA GLY A 109 -6.21 -6.86 7.87
C GLY A 109 -6.14 -6.43 6.41
N GLU A 110 -7.23 -5.82 5.97
CA GLU A 110 -7.42 -5.38 4.60
C GLU A 110 -7.93 -3.93 4.56
N ALA A 111 -7.55 -3.21 3.52
CA ALA A 111 -8.09 -1.91 3.18
C ALA A 111 -8.82 -2.01 1.84
N GLU A 112 -10.12 -1.86 1.84
CA GLU A 112 -10.90 -1.75 0.61
C GLU A 112 -10.76 -0.35 0.05
N VAL A 113 -10.41 -0.27 -1.23
CA VAL A 113 -10.37 0.98 -1.97
C VAL A 113 -11.73 1.21 -2.59
N VAL A 114 -12.37 2.32 -2.24
CA VAL A 114 -13.74 2.64 -2.66
C VAL A 114 -13.71 3.86 -3.57
N ASP A 115 -14.38 3.76 -4.71
CA ASP A 115 -14.55 4.85 -5.67
C ASP A 115 -15.59 5.90 -5.21
N GLU A 116 -15.76 6.97 -5.99
CA GLU A 116 -16.74 8.03 -5.72
C GLU A 116 -18.21 7.53 -5.71
N ASN A 117 -18.48 6.39 -6.32
CA ASN A 117 -19.81 5.78 -6.38
C ASN A 117 -20.07 4.80 -5.24
N GLY A 118 -19.10 4.59 -4.35
CA GLY A 118 -19.18 3.65 -3.25
C GLY A 118 -18.87 2.19 -3.62
N ASN A 119 -18.33 1.94 -4.83
CA ASN A 119 -17.96 0.59 -5.23
C ASN A 119 -16.52 0.26 -4.76
N VAL A 120 -16.33 -0.96 -4.28
CA VAL A 120 -15.00 -1.48 -3.99
C VAL A 120 -14.30 -1.81 -5.31
N VAL A 121 -13.22 -1.07 -5.60
CA VAL A 121 -12.45 -1.23 -6.85
C VAL A 121 -11.15 -2.00 -6.66
N ASP A 122 -10.70 -2.15 -5.40
CA ASP A 122 -9.49 -2.91 -5.07
C ASP A 122 -9.48 -3.29 -3.58
N THR A 123 -8.66 -4.28 -3.20
CA THR A 123 -8.45 -4.68 -1.80
C THR A 123 -6.95 -4.85 -1.55
N LEU A 124 -6.44 -4.16 -0.54
CA LEU A 124 -5.03 -4.06 -0.23
C LEU A 124 -4.75 -4.65 1.16
N SER A 125 -3.60 -5.30 1.31
CA SER A 125 -3.19 -5.85 2.60
C SER A 125 -2.65 -4.76 3.52
N VAL A 126 -3.08 -4.80 4.78
CA VAL A 126 -2.67 -3.89 5.85
C VAL A 126 -1.74 -4.60 6.81
N THR A 127 -0.68 -3.92 7.22
CA THR A 127 0.30 -4.36 8.22
C THR A 127 0.48 -3.31 9.30
N VAL A 128 1.17 -3.67 10.38
CA VAL A 128 1.63 -2.73 11.39
C VAL A 128 2.90 -2.01 10.91
N LYS A 129 3.02 -0.73 11.24
CA LYS A 129 4.17 0.11 10.85
C LYS A 129 5.46 -0.33 11.52
N ASP A 130 5.38 -0.70 12.78
CA ASP A 130 6.50 -1.08 13.64
C ASP A 130 6.23 -2.41 14.34
N ASP A 131 7.30 -3.09 14.76
CA ASP A 131 7.22 -4.31 15.55
C ASP A 131 6.61 -4.01 16.92
N VAL A 132 5.73 -4.89 17.38
CA VAL A 132 5.13 -4.81 18.72
C VAL A 132 5.48 -6.06 19.50
N SER A 133 6.36 -5.92 20.47
CA SER A 133 6.73 -7.02 21.38
C SER A 133 5.62 -7.29 22.39
N LYS A 134 5.50 -8.55 22.79
CA LYS A 134 4.59 -8.93 23.87
C LYS A 134 5.09 -8.36 25.21
N ALA A 135 4.19 -7.71 25.95
CA ALA A 135 4.49 -7.24 27.29
C ALA A 135 4.72 -8.43 28.25
N ASN A 136 5.67 -8.29 29.15
CA ASN A 136 5.87 -9.26 30.21
C ASN A 136 4.80 -9.08 31.32
N TRP A 137 4.73 -10.05 32.25
CA TRP A 137 3.71 -10.03 33.31
C TRP A 137 3.77 -8.77 34.18
N TRP A 138 4.96 -8.26 34.52
CA TRP A 138 5.13 -7.05 35.32
C TRP A 138 4.68 -5.78 34.58
N GLU A 139 4.94 -5.68 33.30
CA GLU A 139 4.51 -4.57 32.45
C GLU A 139 2.98 -4.52 32.33
N LEU A 140 2.35 -5.70 32.15
CA LEU A 140 0.88 -5.81 32.13
C LEU A 140 0.25 -5.45 33.49
N PHE A 141 0.86 -5.89 34.59
CA PHE A 141 0.40 -5.57 35.94
C PHE A 141 0.46 -4.06 36.21
N LEU A 142 1.59 -3.43 35.94
CA LEU A 142 1.78 -1.98 36.14
C LEU A 142 0.84 -1.16 35.25
N LYS A 143 0.59 -1.63 34.04
CA LYS A 143 -0.31 -1.01 33.07
C LYS A 143 -1.76 -1.04 33.58
N ASN A 144 -2.22 -2.19 34.05
CA ASN A 144 -3.56 -2.34 34.64
C ASN A 144 -3.71 -1.51 35.94
N LEU A 145 -2.66 -1.40 36.73
CA LEU A 145 -2.67 -0.57 37.93
C LEU A 145 -2.82 0.92 37.60
N LYS A 146 -2.16 1.42 36.54
CA LYS A 146 -2.32 2.80 36.07
C LYS A 146 -3.75 3.09 35.58
N HIS A 147 -4.40 2.14 34.93
CA HIS A 147 -5.79 2.30 34.51
C HIS A 147 -6.76 2.37 35.69
N LEU A 148 -6.53 1.61 36.75
CA LEU A 148 -7.32 1.66 37.96
C LEU A 148 -7.21 3.01 38.71
N THR A 149 -6.00 3.56 38.79
CA THR A 149 -5.74 4.86 39.43
C THR A 149 -6.27 6.05 38.62
N ALA A 150 -6.18 5.98 37.29
CA ALA A 150 -6.73 7.01 36.39
C ALA A 150 -8.26 7.04 36.39
N GLY A 151 -8.93 5.90 36.53
CA GLY A 151 -10.38 5.80 36.61
C GLY A 151 -10.97 6.36 37.91
N GLN A 152 -10.22 6.42 39.02
CA GLN A 152 -10.69 6.99 40.29
C GLN A 152 -10.60 8.53 40.35
N ILE A 153 -9.86 9.17 39.48
CA ILE A 153 -9.75 10.65 39.43
C ILE A 153 -10.95 11.31 38.76
N LEU A 154 -11.73 10.55 37.99
CA LEU A 154 -12.94 11.06 37.29
C LEU A 154 -14.24 10.96 38.10
N LEU A 155 -14.18 10.50 39.38
CA LEU A 155 -15.33 10.35 40.29
C LEU A 155 -15.29 11.28 41.51
N LYS A 156 -14.60 12.45 41.40
CA LYS A 156 -14.70 13.52 42.39
C LYS A 156 -15.14 14.82 41.78
#